data_590b9df7a1b39f6acb8cb819ee1da209
#
_entry.id   590b9df7a1b39f6acb8cb819ee1da209
#
_cell.length_a   1.000
_cell.length_b   1.000
_cell.length_c   1.000
_cell.angle_alpha   90.00
_cell.angle_beta   90.00
_cell.angle_gamma   90.00
#
_symmetry.space_group_name_H-M   'P 1'
#
loop_
_entity.id
_entity.type
_entity.pdbx_description
1 polymer ?
#
loop_
_entity_poly.entity_id
_entity_poly.type
_entity_poly.pdbx_seq_one_letter_code
_entity_poly.pdbx_strand_id
1 'polypeptide(L)'
;MKILVTGVNGQVGHALMQQLTDHELIGITRKDCDLTKPDQIRQVFEQHQPDLIINPAAYTKVNQAEDEPELAFLINRDAPKVMAEKACEYNIPFIHFSTDYVFDGEKKGAYEEDDPTHPLGVYGQSKYAGEEAIQDIGGQNYIFRTS
;
A
#
# COMPACT_ATOMS: atom_id res chain seq x y z
N MET A 1 -0.99 -18.12 -11.08
CA MET A 1 -0.85 -16.64 -11.01
C MET A 1 0.38 -16.31 -10.20
N LYS A 2 1.20 -15.41 -10.68
CA LYS A 2 2.39 -14.93 -10.00
C LYS A 2 2.04 -13.66 -9.21
N ILE A 3 2.09 -13.73 -7.87
CA ILE A 3 1.65 -12.65 -6.98
C ILE A 3 2.84 -12.07 -6.25
N LEU A 4 3.08 -10.78 -6.43
CA LEU A 4 4.08 -10.03 -5.68
C LEU A 4 3.44 -9.44 -4.43
N VAL A 5 4.00 -9.75 -3.27
CA VAL A 5 3.52 -9.27 -1.96
C VAL A 5 4.62 -8.48 -1.29
N THR A 6 4.37 -7.22 -0.98
CA THR A 6 5.29 -6.39 -0.19
C THR A 6 5.06 -6.57 1.30
N GLY A 7 6.01 -6.14 2.14
CA GLY A 7 5.81 -6.12 3.59
C GLY A 7 5.52 -7.48 4.22
N VAL A 8 6.10 -8.56 3.69
CA VAL A 8 5.82 -9.94 4.14
C VAL A 8 6.25 -10.24 5.58
N ASN A 9 7.03 -9.35 6.19
CA ASN A 9 7.38 -9.44 7.62
C ASN A 9 6.31 -8.83 8.54
N GLY A 10 5.33 -8.12 7.98
CA GLY A 10 4.18 -7.58 8.72
C GLY A 10 3.06 -8.61 8.86
N GLN A 11 2.04 -8.27 9.67
CA GLN A 11 0.92 -9.18 9.96
C GLN A 11 0.16 -9.61 8.71
N VAL A 12 -0.29 -8.67 7.90
CA VAL A 12 -1.08 -8.97 6.68
C VAL A 12 -0.22 -9.68 5.65
N GLY A 13 0.98 -9.17 5.36
CA GLY A 13 1.89 -9.78 4.39
C GLY A 13 2.24 -11.22 4.76
N HIS A 14 2.55 -11.47 6.03
CA HIS A 14 2.82 -12.82 6.53
C HIS A 14 1.62 -13.77 6.35
N ALA A 15 0.42 -13.31 6.73
CA ALA A 15 -0.81 -14.10 6.57
C ALA A 15 -1.09 -14.43 5.09
N LEU A 16 -0.91 -13.47 4.18
CA LEU A 16 -1.07 -13.69 2.74
C LEU A 16 -0.12 -14.75 2.22
N MET A 17 1.16 -14.71 2.63
CA MET A 17 2.16 -15.73 2.24
C MET A 17 1.80 -17.13 2.71
N GLN A 18 1.07 -17.25 3.82
CA GLN A 18 0.62 -18.54 4.35
C GLN A 18 -0.69 -19.05 3.72
N GLN A 19 -1.56 -18.14 3.29
CA GLN A 19 -2.91 -18.49 2.81
C GLN A 19 -3.00 -18.69 1.29
N LEU A 20 -2.20 -17.97 0.52
CA LEU A 20 -2.28 -17.98 -0.95
C LEU A 20 -1.38 -19.05 -1.58
N THR A 21 -1.27 -20.23 -0.95
CA THR A 21 -0.33 -21.30 -1.32
C THR A 21 -0.59 -21.94 -2.69
N ASP A 22 -1.76 -21.75 -3.27
CA ASP A 22 -2.09 -22.24 -4.62
C ASP A 22 -1.51 -21.39 -5.75
N HIS A 23 -0.78 -20.32 -5.40
CA HIS A 23 -0.17 -19.37 -6.33
C HIS A 23 1.35 -19.33 -6.18
N GLU A 24 2.03 -18.83 -7.21
CA GLU A 24 3.45 -18.50 -7.13
C GLU A 24 3.61 -17.17 -6.38
N LEU A 25 4.10 -17.21 -5.15
CA LEU A 25 4.24 -16.04 -4.30
C LEU A 25 5.67 -15.50 -4.30
N ILE A 26 5.80 -14.19 -4.55
CA ILE A 26 7.05 -13.45 -4.48
C ILE A 26 6.94 -12.48 -3.31
N GLY A 27 7.55 -12.83 -2.18
CA GLY A 27 7.56 -11.99 -0.98
C GLY A 27 8.72 -11.00 -1.02
N ILE A 28 8.41 -9.71 -0.84
CA ILE A 28 9.39 -8.62 -0.84
C ILE A 28 9.55 -8.06 0.57
N THR A 29 10.79 -8.07 1.05
CA THR A 29 11.20 -7.48 2.32
C THR A 29 11.95 -6.16 2.08
N ARG A 30 12.30 -5.45 3.16
CA ARG A 30 13.16 -4.24 3.08
C ARG A 30 14.56 -4.53 2.54
N LYS A 31 15.03 -5.78 2.65
CA LYS A 31 16.33 -6.20 2.11
C LYS A 31 16.28 -6.34 0.58
N ASP A 32 15.13 -6.72 0.06
CA ASP A 32 14.91 -6.92 -1.36
C ASP A 32 14.60 -5.60 -2.07
N CYS A 33 13.88 -4.71 -1.40
CA CYS A 33 13.46 -3.42 -1.94
C CYS A 33 13.27 -2.37 -0.84
N ASP A 34 14.00 -1.28 -0.94
CA ASP A 34 13.79 -0.08 -0.13
C ASP A 34 12.67 0.75 -0.77
N LEU A 35 11.51 0.78 -0.12
CA LEU A 35 10.32 1.49 -0.64
C LEU A 35 10.47 3.01 -0.70
N THR A 36 11.51 3.57 -0.07
CA THR A 36 11.85 5.00 -0.22
C THR A 36 12.55 5.29 -1.55
N LYS A 37 12.89 4.26 -2.33
CA LYS A 37 13.63 4.37 -3.59
C LYS A 37 12.79 3.88 -4.77
N PRO A 38 12.16 4.78 -5.52
CA PRO A 38 11.29 4.44 -6.64
C PRO A 38 11.93 3.50 -7.67
N ASP A 39 13.23 3.67 -7.95
CA ASP A 39 13.93 2.85 -8.93
C ASP A 39 14.05 1.38 -8.48
N GLN A 40 14.22 1.13 -7.19
CA GLN A 40 14.21 -0.24 -6.68
C GLN A 40 12.84 -0.90 -6.83
N ILE A 41 11.75 -0.15 -6.62
CA ILE A 41 10.40 -0.64 -6.86
C ILE A 41 10.23 -1.04 -8.33
N ARG A 42 10.63 -0.17 -9.27
CA ARG A 42 10.57 -0.46 -10.71
C ARG A 42 11.38 -1.70 -11.09
N GLN A 43 12.59 -1.84 -10.55
CA GLN A 43 13.45 -3.01 -10.80
C GLN A 43 12.82 -4.32 -10.35
N VAL A 44 12.14 -4.33 -9.19
CA VAL A 44 11.42 -5.51 -8.68
C VAL A 44 10.32 -5.95 -9.66
N PHE A 45 9.56 -5.00 -10.22
CA PHE A 45 8.55 -5.29 -11.24
C PHE A 45 9.15 -5.85 -12.53
N GLU A 46 10.21 -5.24 -13.01
CA GLU A 46 10.91 -5.67 -14.24
C GLU A 46 11.50 -7.07 -14.07
N GLN A 47 12.08 -7.35 -12.90
CA GLN A 47 12.69 -8.64 -12.60
C GLN A 47 11.65 -9.77 -12.50
N HIS A 48 10.53 -9.51 -11.84
CA HIS A 48 9.58 -10.55 -11.48
C HIS A 48 8.38 -10.66 -12.42
N GLN A 49 7.99 -9.57 -13.09
CA GLN A 49 6.84 -9.51 -13.99
C GLN A 49 5.60 -10.20 -13.40
N PRO A 50 5.06 -9.68 -12.28
CA PRO A 50 3.94 -10.30 -11.60
C PRO A 50 2.63 -10.16 -12.39
N ASP A 51 1.66 -11.04 -12.08
CA ASP A 51 0.28 -10.99 -12.59
C ASP A 51 -0.64 -10.18 -11.66
N LEU A 52 -0.25 -10.03 -10.39
CA LEU A 52 -0.98 -9.31 -9.35
C LEU A 52 0.00 -8.74 -8.34
N ILE A 53 -0.29 -7.55 -7.84
CA ILE A 53 0.46 -6.94 -6.75
C ILE A 53 -0.45 -6.75 -5.54
N ILE A 54 0.05 -7.16 -4.37
CA ILE A 54 -0.60 -6.90 -3.08
C ILE A 54 0.38 -6.13 -2.21
N ASN A 55 -0.01 -4.93 -1.78
CA ASN A 55 0.83 -4.02 -1.01
C ASN A 55 0.27 -3.76 0.40
N PRO A 56 0.56 -4.64 1.37
CA PRO A 56 0.32 -4.36 2.79
C PRO A 56 1.46 -3.58 3.45
N ALA A 57 2.57 -3.31 2.76
CA ALA A 57 3.67 -2.53 3.32
C ALA A 57 3.24 -1.09 3.61
N ALA A 58 3.60 -0.60 4.79
CA ALA A 58 3.33 0.77 5.20
C ALA A 58 4.30 1.23 6.30
N TYR A 59 4.44 2.54 6.42
CA TYR A 59 4.95 3.18 7.63
C TYR A 59 3.80 3.24 8.65
N THR A 60 3.89 2.48 9.73
CA THR A 60 2.76 2.26 10.66
C THR A 60 2.94 2.87 12.05
N LYS A 61 4.06 3.55 12.29
CA LYS A 61 4.36 4.17 13.59
C LYS A 61 3.62 5.51 13.71
N VAL A 62 2.35 5.47 14.11
CA VAL A 62 1.43 6.61 14.11
C VAL A 62 2.01 7.85 14.80
N ASN A 63 2.52 7.69 16.03
CA ASN A 63 3.08 8.81 16.79
C ASN A 63 4.41 9.31 16.20
N GLN A 64 5.29 8.40 15.77
CA GLN A 64 6.57 8.76 15.19
C GLN A 64 6.44 9.43 13.82
N ALA A 65 5.34 9.20 13.12
CA ALA A 65 5.04 9.85 11.85
C ALA A 65 4.97 11.38 11.96
N GLU A 66 4.56 11.89 13.13
CA GLU A 66 4.54 13.34 13.41
C GLU A 66 5.96 13.95 13.38
N ASP A 67 6.97 13.17 13.79
CA ASP A 67 8.39 13.57 13.79
C ASP A 67 9.09 13.25 12.46
N GLU A 68 8.56 12.30 11.68
CA GLU A 68 9.14 11.81 10.43
C GLU A 68 8.14 11.90 9.24
N PRO A 69 7.52 13.07 8.99
CA PRO A 69 6.46 13.20 7.97
C PRO A 69 6.97 12.85 6.57
N GLU A 70 8.18 13.24 6.21
CA GLU A 70 8.75 12.94 4.89
C GLU A 70 8.86 11.42 4.67
N LEU A 71 9.34 10.67 5.64
CA LEU A 71 9.46 9.22 5.57
C LEU A 71 8.09 8.55 5.47
N ALA A 72 7.11 9.02 6.26
CA ALA A 72 5.75 8.51 6.20
C ALA A 72 5.14 8.69 4.80
N PHE A 73 5.28 9.87 4.18
CA PHE A 73 4.79 10.12 2.83
C PHE A 73 5.56 9.35 1.75
N LEU A 74 6.87 9.19 1.87
CA LEU A 74 7.64 8.36 0.93
C LEU A 74 7.13 6.91 0.88
N ILE A 75 6.85 6.32 2.04
CA ILE A 75 6.41 4.92 2.13
C ILE A 75 4.90 4.77 1.88
N ASN A 76 4.06 5.69 2.38
CA ASN A 76 2.61 5.56 2.34
C ASN A 76 1.93 6.21 1.13
N ARG A 77 2.59 7.15 0.46
CA ARG A 77 2.10 7.82 -0.75
C ARG A 77 2.93 7.48 -1.98
N ASP A 78 4.23 7.77 -1.95
CA ASP A 78 5.07 7.72 -3.14
C ASP A 78 5.35 6.28 -3.60
N ALA A 79 5.63 5.37 -2.68
CA ALA A 79 5.83 3.96 -3.00
C ALA A 79 4.57 3.30 -3.61
N PRO A 80 3.36 3.42 -3.01
CA PRO A 80 2.14 2.91 -3.62
C PRO A 80 1.82 3.55 -4.98
N LYS A 81 2.14 4.84 -5.15
CA LYS A 81 1.99 5.53 -6.44
C LYS A 81 2.82 4.84 -7.52
N VAL A 82 4.12 4.60 -7.28
CA VAL A 82 5.01 3.92 -8.23
C VAL A 82 4.53 2.50 -8.53
N MET A 83 4.02 1.78 -7.51
CA MET A 83 3.44 0.44 -7.72
C MET A 83 2.20 0.49 -8.61
N ALA A 84 1.31 1.47 -8.39
CA ALA A 84 0.12 1.67 -9.22
C ALA A 84 0.48 2.04 -10.68
N GLU A 85 1.49 2.90 -10.88
CA GLU A 85 2.04 3.23 -12.20
C GLU A 85 2.49 1.97 -12.95
N LYS A 86 3.27 1.10 -12.29
CA LYS A 86 3.75 -0.16 -12.88
C LYS A 86 2.62 -1.15 -13.11
N ALA A 87 1.67 -1.25 -12.19
CA ALA A 87 0.48 -2.10 -12.37
C ALA A 87 -0.35 -1.66 -13.58
N CYS A 88 -0.55 -0.36 -13.74
CA CYS A 88 -1.24 0.22 -14.90
C CYS A 88 -0.47 -0.05 -16.20
N GLU A 89 0.85 0.17 -16.22
CA GLU A 89 1.73 -0.12 -17.37
C GLU A 89 1.64 -1.59 -17.81
N TYR A 90 1.63 -2.52 -16.86
CA TYR A 90 1.55 -3.96 -17.15
C TYR A 90 0.11 -4.48 -17.32
N ASN A 91 -0.88 -3.60 -17.14
CA ASN A 91 -2.31 -3.95 -17.15
C ASN A 91 -2.67 -5.10 -16.20
N ILE A 92 -2.16 -5.01 -14.97
CA ILE A 92 -2.40 -6.00 -13.91
C ILE A 92 -3.12 -5.36 -12.71
N PRO A 93 -3.86 -6.14 -11.91
CA PRO A 93 -4.52 -5.62 -10.71
C PRO A 93 -3.50 -5.22 -9.63
N PHE A 94 -3.85 -4.18 -8.87
CA PHE A 94 -3.12 -3.70 -7.71
C PHE A 94 -4.04 -3.62 -6.50
N ILE A 95 -3.71 -4.37 -5.44
CA ILE A 95 -4.41 -4.35 -4.16
C ILE A 95 -3.57 -3.59 -3.14
N HIS A 96 -4.14 -2.56 -2.53
CA HIS A 96 -3.50 -1.74 -1.51
C HIS A 96 -4.29 -1.73 -0.20
N PHE A 97 -3.58 -1.85 0.91
CA PHE A 97 -4.16 -1.75 2.24
C PHE A 97 -3.98 -0.34 2.80
N SER A 98 -5.10 0.31 3.07
CA SER A 98 -5.19 1.60 3.73
C SER A 98 -5.70 1.43 5.17
N THR A 99 -6.17 2.49 5.79
CA THR A 99 -6.48 2.56 7.21
C THR A 99 -7.78 3.32 7.47
N ASP A 100 -8.43 3.03 8.59
CA ASP A 100 -9.53 3.82 9.12
C ASP A 100 -9.08 5.20 9.66
N TYR A 101 -7.78 5.42 9.86
CA TYR A 101 -7.21 6.74 10.21
C TYR A 101 -7.38 7.81 9.12
N VAL A 102 -7.91 7.46 7.96
CA VAL A 102 -8.35 8.44 6.96
C VAL A 102 -9.59 9.21 7.41
N PHE A 103 -10.31 8.70 8.40
CA PHE A 103 -11.47 9.34 9.03
C PHE A 103 -11.09 10.01 10.35
N ASP A 104 -11.91 10.99 10.79
CA ASP A 104 -11.70 11.68 12.08
C ASP A 104 -12.21 10.92 13.31
N GLY A 105 -12.99 9.86 13.13
CA GLY A 105 -13.55 9.07 14.22
C GLY A 105 -14.80 9.67 14.88
N GLU A 106 -15.37 10.75 14.36
CA GLU A 106 -16.50 11.46 14.99
C GLU A 106 -17.87 10.91 14.54
N LYS A 107 -17.93 10.09 13.50
CA LYS A 107 -19.20 9.49 13.06
C LYS A 107 -19.75 8.54 14.11
N LYS A 108 -21.04 8.70 14.41
CA LYS A 108 -21.78 7.73 15.24
C LYS A 108 -22.21 6.55 14.36
N GLY A 109 -21.62 5.39 14.58
CA GLY A 109 -21.86 4.18 13.80
C GLY A 109 -20.68 3.81 12.91
N ALA A 110 -20.86 2.84 12.04
CA ALA A 110 -19.82 2.38 11.11
C ALA A 110 -19.55 3.39 10.00
N TYR A 111 -18.28 3.50 9.61
CA TYR A 111 -17.90 4.22 8.39
C TYR A 111 -18.18 3.38 7.15
N GLU A 112 -18.52 4.06 6.07
CA GLU A 112 -18.71 3.50 4.73
C GLU A 112 -17.62 4.00 3.79
N GLU A 113 -17.44 3.35 2.65
CA GLU A 113 -16.33 3.62 1.73
C GLU A 113 -16.37 5.03 1.14
N ASP A 114 -17.57 5.59 0.97
CA ASP A 114 -17.82 6.91 0.40
C ASP A 114 -18.03 8.02 1.44
N ASP A 115 -17.90 7.69 2.74
CA ASP A 115 -17.92 8.71 3.78
C ASP A 115 -16.78 9.72 3.58
N PRO A 116 -17.00 11.01 3.91
CA PRO A 116 -15.96 12.03 3.81
C PRO A 116 -14.74 11.68 4.68
N THR A 117 -13.55 11.79 4.08
CA THR A 117 -12.29 11.62 4.79
C THR A 117 -11.85 12.90 5.48
N HIS A 118 -11.27 12.76 6.66
CA HIS A 118 -10.70 13.87 7.43
C HIS A 118 -9.58 13.36 8.34
N PRO A 119 -8.41 12.98 7.77
CA PRO A 119 -7.30 12.46 8.57
C PRO A 119 -6.73 13.53 9.49
N LEU A 120 -6.61 13.23 10.78
CA LEU A 120 -6.18 14.18 11.81
C LEU A 120 -4.67 14.24 11.99
N GLY A 121 -3.95 13.15 11.74
CA GLY A 121 -2.51 13.06 11.94
C GLY A 121 -1.74 12.73 10.66
N VAL A 122 -0.42 12.84 10.72
CA VAL A 122 0.48 12.58 9.56
C VAL A 122 0.34 11.17 9.03
N TYR A 123 0.20 10.16 9.89
CA TYR A 123 -0.02 8.78 9.45
C TYR A 123 -1.27 8.67 8.56
N GLY A 124 -2.42 9.11 9.06
CA GLY A 124 -3.67 9.10 8.28
C GLY A 124 -3.59 9.93 7.01
N GLN A 125 -3.00 11.12 7.09
CA GLN A 125 -2.78 12.01 5.93
C GLN A 125 -1.91 11.35 4.86
N SER A 126 -0.81 10.70 5.25
CA SER A 126 0.10 10.02 4.32
C SER A 126 -0.57 8.80 3.66
N LYS A 127 -1.36 8.04 4.41
CA LYS A 127 -2.13 6.91 3.88
C LYS A 127 -3.22 7.37 2.92
N TYR A 128 -3.96 8.42 3.26
CA TYR A 128 -4.98 8.98 2.38
C TYR A 128 -4.39 9.58 1.10
N ALA A 129 -3.26 10.29 1.20
CA ALA A 129 -2.54 10.78 0.03
C ALA A 129 -2.09 9.62 -0.91
N GLY A 130 -1.78 8.47 -0.36
CA GLY A 130 -1.52 7.24 -1.12
C GLY A 130 -2.76 6.74 -1.88
N GLU A 131 -3.94 6.75 -1.24
CA GLU A 131 -5.20 6.40 -1.91
C GLU A 131 -5.48 7.34 -3.10
N GLU A 132 -5.35 8.66 -2.89
CA GLU A 132 -5.55 9.65 -3.95
C GLU A 132 -4.57 9.45 -5.11
N ALA A 133 -3.30 9.22 -4.82
CA ALA A 133 -2.28 8.98 -5.84
C ALA A 133 -2.57 7.72 -6.67
N ILE A 134 -3.02 6.63 -6.04
CA ILE A 134 -3.44 5.40 -6.72
C ILE A 134 -4.66 5.64 -7.61
N GLN A 135 -5.67 6.34 -7.11
CA GLN A 135 -6.89 6.66 -7.85
C GLN A 135 -6.61 7.54 -9.07
N ASP A 136 -5.72 8.53 -8.93
CA ASP A 136 -5.32 9.42 -10.03
C ASP A 136 -4.60 8.69 -11.17
N ILE A 137 -3.83 7.64 -10.86
CA ILE A 137 -3.19 6.79 -11.87
C ILE A 137 -4.24 6.01 -12.68
N GLY A 138 -5.32 5.56 -12.03
CA GLY A 138 -6.30 4.69 -12.66
C GLY A 138 -5.81 3.25 -12.82
N GLY A 139 -6.44 2.48 -13.70
CA GLY A 139 -6.18 1.05 -13.85
C GLY A 139 -7.03 0.19 -12.92
N GLN A 140 -6.63 -1.06 -12.71
CA GLN A 140 -7.36 -2.02 -11.89
C GLN A 140 -6.88 -1.95 -10.43
N ASN A 141 -7.31 -0.91 -9.71
CA ASN A 141 -6.90 -0.66 -8.32
C ASN A 141 -8.00 -1.03 -7.34
N TYR A 142 -7.61 -1.72 -6.25
CA TYR A 142 -8.49 -2.10 -5.16
C TYR A 142 -7.86 -1.64 -3.84
N ILE A 143 -8.57 -0.78 -3.10
CA ILE A 143 -8.10 -0.21 -1.83
C ILE A 143 -8.96 -0.73 -0.70
N PHE A 144 -8.36 -1.42 0.27
CA PHE A 144 -9.01 -1.90 1.47
C PHE A 144 -8.60 -1.06 2.66
N ARG A 145 -9.54 -0.38 3.29
CA ARG A 145 -9.34 0.31 4.57
C ARG A 145 -9.60 -0.67 5.71
N THR A 146 -8.66 -0.77 6.62
CA THR A 146 -8.74 -1.65 7.78
C THR A 146 -8.33 -0.91 9.04
N SER A 147 -8.80 -1.40 10.19
CA SER A 147 -8.42 -0.88 11.51
C SER A 147 -7.08 -1.45 11.98
#